data_58805772cac5d78a1d103af96ab762e0
#
_entry.id   58805772cac5d78a1d103af96ab762e0
#
_cell.length_a   1.000
_cell.length_b   1.000
_cell.length_c   1.000
_cell.angle_alpha   90.00
_cell.angle_beta   90.00
_cell.angle_gamma   90.00
#
_symmetry.space_group_name_H-M   'P 1'
#
loop_
_entity.id
_entity.type
_entity.pdbx_description
1 polymer ?
#
loop_
_entity_poly.entity_id
_entity_poly.type
_entity_poly.pdbx_seq_one_letter_code
_entity_poly.pdbx_strand_id
1 'polypeptide(L)'
;GWLLNLIHSYLFFKIPLFKPDEWLGRNLNKVKSLGSSKFRKLIYILGFIGICLVIQQFEIFKKTFLYFFTFKGLMLYFVTLVVVKCLHELGHAFVAKYFGCRVSAIGIAFLVFFPFLYTDTTDAWRLRNHKERLLINFAGVLTELHLALLATFVWGMLPEGGLKSVAFFVATTSWISSLIINVSPFMRFDGYYVFSDWLKAENLQPRSFALARWKIREMLFGFNHKPPEEINPSRRWTFIIYAWGTWLYRFFLFIGIALLVYHLAFKVLGIILFIIEIYWFIMLPIIKEIKNWYMMKSEMKINKQTIRTILILIVLCMFVFLPWKSSLKIPAVYVSETYSKVYSPYPAKIKQIYVTKDDQVEKGQKLIELYSPDLDKKINSTRRKIKLIKTKIN
;
A
#
# COMPACT_ATOMS: atom_id res chain seq x y z
N GLY A 1 -35.00 -4.95 12.81
CA GLY A 1 -35.50 -6.17 13.03
C GLY A 1 -34.58 -7.37 12.98
N TRP A 2 -35.12 -8.55 12.88
CA TRP A 2 -34.46 -9.86 12.93
C TRP A 2 -33.31 -10.02 11.94
N LEU A 3 -33.46 -9.57 10.69
CA LEU A 3 -32.39 -9.57 9.66
C LEU A 3 -31.19 -8.73 10.06
N LEU A 4 -31.38 -7.58 10.69
CA LEU A 4 -30.29 -6.73 11.18
C LEU A 4 -29.52 -7.40 12.33
N ASN A 5 -30.23 -8.07 13.24
CA ASN A 5 -29.60 -8.83 14.32
C ASN A 5 -28.83 -10.04 13.77
N LEU A 6 -29.36 -10.71 12.75
CA LEU A 6 -28.69 -11.83 12.07
C LEU A 6 -27.42 -11.35 11.34
N ILE A 7 -27.49 -10.22 10.65
CA ILE A 7 -26.34 -9.59 9.99
C ILE A 7 -25.29 -9.14 11.03
N HIS A 8 -25.70 -8.56 12.16
CA HIS A 8 -24.77 -8.19 13.22
C HIS A 8 -24.12 -9.41 13.89
N SER A 9 -24.87 -10.48 14.12
CA SER A 9 -24.32 -11.74 14.67
C SER A 9 -23.41 -12.45 13.67
N TYR A 10 -23.64 -12.30 12.37
CA TYR A 10 -22.84 -12.89 11.31
C TYR A 10 -21.54 -12.13 11.04
N LEU A 11 -21.54 -10.79 11.29
CA LEU A 11 -20.39 -9.92 11.04
C LEU A 11 -19.31 -10.01 12.11
N PHE A 12 -19.68 -10.38 13.35
CA PHE A 12 -18.73 -10.49 14.46
C PHE A 12 -19.18 -11.53 15.48
N PHE A 13 -18.43 -12.62 15.61
CA PHE A 13 -18.63 -13.61 16.66
C PHE A 13 -17.28 -14.08 17.23
N LYS A 14 -17.29 -14.50 18.50
CA LYS A 14 -16.13 -14.97 19.25
C LYS A 14 -16.30 -16.43 19.62
N ILE A 15 -15.27 -17.23 19.36
CA ILE A 15 -15.20 -18.61 19.80
C ILE A 15 -14.10 -18.70 20.86
N PRO A 16 -14.44 -18.82 22.15
CA PRO A 16 -13.43 -19.06 23.18
C PRO A 16 -12.87 -20.48 23.02
N LEU A 17 -11.56 -20.58 22.86
CA LEU A 17 -10.88 -21.87 22.71
C LEU A 17 -10.57 -22.51 24.06
N PHE A 18 -10.08 -21.72 25.02
CA PHE A 18 -9.77 -22.19 26.36
C PHE A 18 -9.78 -21.07 27.40
N LYS A 19 -9.86 -21.45 28.68
CA LYS A 19 -9.83 -20.56 29.84
C LYS A 19 -8.43 -20.58 30.45
N PRO A 20 -7.57 -19.59 30.18
CA PRO A 20 -6.15 -19.65 30.50
C PRO A 20 -5.81 -19.24 31.93
N ASP A 21 -6.74 -18.70 32.71
CA ASP A 21 -6.47 -17.98 33.96
C ASP A 21 -5.64 -18.73 34.98
N GLU A 22 -5.99 -20.00 35.25
CA GLU A 22 -5.22 -20.86 36.20
C GLU A 22 -3.84 -21.26 35.65
N TRP A 23 -3.77 -21.57 34.36
CA TRP A 23 -2.52 -21.91 33.70
C TRP A 23 -1.56 -20.71 33.68
N LEU A 24 -2.05 -19.52 33.43
CA LEU A 24 -1.29 -18.27 33.50
C LEU A 24 -0.76 -18.05 34.92
N GLY A 25 -1.59 -18.23 35.95
CA GLY A 25 -1.19 -18.09 37.34
C GLY A 25 -0.04 -19.06 37.73
N ARG A 26 -0.12 -20.33 37.33
CA ARG A 26 0.92 -21.33 37.59
C ARG A 26 2.25 -21.02 36.89
N ASN A 27 2.21 -20.43 35.69
CA ASN A 27 3.40 -20.15 34.90
C ASN A 27 3.91 -18.69 35.02
N LEU A 28 3.21 -17.83 35.76
CA LEU A 28 3.55 -16.41 35.85
C LEU A 28 4.97 -16.20 36.37
N ASN A 29 5.40 -16.90 37.39
CA ASN A 29 6.74 -16.77 37.99
C ASN A 29 7.85 -17.15 37.01
N LYS A 30 7.62 -18.12 36.10
CA LYS A 30 8.58 -18.51 35.08
C LYS A 30 8.72 -17.41 33.99
N VAL A 31 7.61 -16.79 33.61
CA VAL A 31 7.59 -15.77 32.56
C VAL A 31 8.00 -14.39 33.09
N LYS A 32 7.84 -14.13 34.40
CA LYS A 32 8.20 -12.85 35.04
C LYS A 32 9.65 -12.44 34.76
N SER A 33 10.58 -13.39 34.65
CA SER A 33 11.98 -13.12 34.32
C SER A 33 12.17 -12.51 32.94
N LEU A 34 11.30 -12.85 31.95
CA LEU A 34 11.30 -12.26 30.59
C LEU A 34 10.90 -10.78 30.60
N GLY A 35 10.13 -10.35 31.60
CA GLY A 35 9.78 -8.94 31.84
C GLY A 35 10.86 -8.14 32.57
N SER A 36 11.95 -8.76 33.03
CA SER A 36 12.99 -8.10 33.82
C SER A 36 13.76 -7.06 32.98
N SER A 37 14.22 -6.01 33.69
CA SER A 37 15.03 -4.96 33.02
C SER A 37 16.32 -5.49 32.40
N LYS A 38 16.94 -6.51 33.04
CA LYS A 38 18.17 -7.15 32.53
C LYS A 38 17.90 -7.87 31.22
N PHE A 39 16.83 -8.66 31.17
CA PHE A 39 16.44 -9.41 29.96
C PHE A 39 16.09 -8.48 28.80
N ARG A 40 15.29 -7.42 29.04
CA ARG A 40 14.97 -6.43 28.01
C ARG A 40 16.21 -5.73 27.45
N LYS A 41 17.14 -5.31 28.32
CA LYS A 41 18.42 -4.71 27.88
C LYS A 41 19.21 -5.68 27.00
N LEU A 42 19.27 -6.96 27.38
CA LEU A 42 19.93 -7.99 26.56
C LEU A 42 19.30 -8.10 25.18
N ILE A 43 17.96 -8.19 25.11
CA ILE A 43 17.24 -8.26 23.82
C ILE A 43 17.53 -7.03 22.95
N TYR A 44 17.55 -5.82 23.52
CA TYR A 44 17.84 -4.60 22.78
C TYR A 44 19.28 -4.58 22.24
N ILE A 45 20.24 -5.06 23.02
CA ILE A 45 21.63 -5.19 22.57
C ILE A 45 21.74 -6.22 21.44
N LEU A 46 21.15 -7.40 21.60
CA LEU A 46 21.15 -8.46 20.57
C LEU A 46 20.44 -7.97 19.31
N GLY A 47 19.31 -7.28 19.45
CA GLY A 47 18.57 -6.73 18.34
C GLY A 47 19.36 -5.64 17.58
N PHE A 48 20.08 -4.77 18.29
CA PHE A 48 20.96 -3.79 17.66
C PHE A 48 22.08 -4.48 16.84
N ILE A 49 22.72 -5.48 17.42
CA ILE A 49 23.72 -6.30 16.69
C ILE A 49 23.08 -6.96 15.47
N GLY A 50 21.86 -7.53 15.63
CA GLY A 50 21.11 -8.13 14.53
C GLY A 50 20.82 -7.16 13.40
N ILE A 51 20.41 -5.93 13.70
CA ILE A 51 20.18 -4.88 12.69
C ILE A 51 21.50 -4.54 11.95
N CYS A 52 22.60 -4.41 12.66
CA CYS A 52 23.92 -4.20 12.03
C CYS A 52 24.28 -5.34 11.08
N LEU A 53 24.03 -6.60 11.48
CA LEU A 53 24.26 -7.77 10.64
C LEU A 53 23.37 -7.78 9.39
N VAL A 54 22.09 -7.39 9.51
CA VAL A 54 21.18 -7.26 8.35
C VAL A 54 21.68 -6.19 7.39
N ILE A 55 22.16 -5.05 7.88
CA ILE A 55 22.73 -4.00 7.04
C ILE A 55 23.95 -4.51 6.27
N GLN A 56 24.84 -5.26 6.92
CA GLN A 56 26.00 -5.86 6.28
C GLN A 56 25.64 -6.93 5.25
N GLN A 57 24.57 -7.70 5.50
CA GLN A 57 24.10 -8.80 4.65
C GLN A 57 22.83 -8.40 3.84
N PHE A 58 22.66 -7.13 3.52
CA PHE A 58 21.42 -6.61 2.94
C PHE A 58 21.02 -7.28 1.62
N GLU A 59 22.00 -7.63 0.77
CA GLU A 59 21.74 -8.35 -0.48
C GLU A 59 21.17 -9.75 -0.24
N ILE A 60 21.67 -10.46 0.79
CA ILE A 60 21.14 -11.78 1.18
C ILE A 60 19.72 -11.62 1.74
N PHE A 61 19.50 -10.57 2.55
CA PHE A 61 18.19 -10.26 3.10
C PHE A 61 17.14 -10.04 2.00
N LYS A 62 17.46 -9.25 0.96
CA LYS A 62 16.60 -9.03 -0.20
C LYS A 62 16.29 -10.33 -0.97
N LYS A 63 17.31 -11.18 -1.19
CA LYS A 63 17.10 -12.47 -1.85
C LYS A 63 16.18 -13.39 -1.05
N THR A 64 16.32 -13.41 0.28
CA THR A 64 15.44 -14.20 1.15
C THR A 64 14.00 -13.70 1.07
N PHE A 65 13.79 -12.39 0.88
CA PHE A 65 12.45 -11.82 0.70
C PHE A 65 11.72 -12.37 -0.54
N LEU A 66 12.42 -12.66 -1.63
CA LEU A 66 11.82 -13.26 -2.82
C LEU A 66 11.23 -14.66 -2.56
N TYR A 67 11.71 -15.35 -1.54
CA TYR A 67 11.18 -16.66 -1.14
C TYR A 67 9.72 -16.59 -0.65
N PHE A 68 9.24 -15.42 -0.19
CA PHE A 68 7.83 -15.21 0.15
C PHE A 68 6.87 -15.53 -1.00
N PHE A 69 7.30 -15.31 -2.23
CA PHE A 69 6.47 -15.50 -3.41
C PHE A 69 6.43 -16.95 -3.90
N THR A 70 7.09 -17.87 -3.20
CA THR A 70 6.97 -19.31 -3.44
C THR A 70 5.84 -19.89 -2.61
N PHE A 71 5.21 -20.98 -3.06
CA PHE A 71 4.15 -21.66 -2.31
C PHE A 71 4.64 -22.12 -0.93
N LYS A 72 5.85 -22.66 -0.84
CA LYS A 72 6.47 -23.05 0.43
C LYS A 72 6.71 -21.86 1.35
N GLY A 73 7.17 -20.74 0.80
CA GLY A 73 7.37 -19.49 1.53
C GLY A 73 6.05 -18.95 2.08
N LEU A 74 4.99 -18.95 1.28
CA LEU A 74 3.66 -18.51 1.69
C LEU A 74 3.10 -19.38 2.84
N MET A 75 3.25 -20.69 2.76
CA MET A 75 2.84 -21.62 3.84
C MET A 75 3.63 -21.36 5.13
N LEU A 76 4.95 -21.21 5.02
CA LEU A 76 5.80 -20.92 6.16
C LEU A 76 5.46 -19.55 6.78
N TYR A 77 5.17 -18.55 5.97
CA TYR A 77 4.72 -17.25 6.42
C TYR A 77 3.41 -17.35 7.21
N PHE A 78 2.43 -18.09 6.69
CA PHE A 78 1.14 -18.27 7.36
C PHE A 78 1.30 -18.94 8.74
N VAL A 79 2.07 -20.03 8.81
CA VAL A 79 2.36 -20.70 10.08
C VAL A 79 3.06 -19.76 11.06
N THR A 80 4.06 -19.02 10.58
CA THR A 80 4.80 -18.04 11.38
C THR A 80 3.89 -16.93 11.90
N LEU A 81 3.00 -16.43 11.04
CA LEU A 81 2.02 -15.39 11.41
C LEU A 81 1.12 -15.88 12.56
N VAL A 82 0.60 -17.11 12.46
CA VAL A 82 -0.24 -17.70 13.53
C VAL A 82 0.56 -17.81 14.83
N VAL A 83 1.78 -18.32 14.80
CA VAL A 83 2.64 -18.46 15.99
C VAL A 83 2.95 -17.10 16.62
N VAL A 84 3.35 -16.11 15.81
CA VAL A 84 3.63 -14.73 16.27
C VAL A 84 2.38 -14.15 16.93
N LYS A 85 1.20 -14.31 16.33
CA LYS A 85 -0.06 -13.82 16.90
C LYS A 85 -0.47 -14.56 18.17
N CYS A 86 -0.23 -15.86 18.29
CA CYS A 86 -0.42 -16.58 19.55
C CYS A 86 0.47 -16.02 20.67
N LEU A 87 1.74 -15.74 20.38
CA LEU A 87 2.66 -15.15 21.34
C LEU A 87 2.27 -13.71 21.72
N HIS A 88 1.76 -12.94 20.78
CA HIS A 88 1.19 -11.61 21.00
C HIS A 88 0.05 -11.66 22.02
N GLU A 89 -0.94 -12.53 21.80
CA GLU A 89 -2.08 -12.68 22.71
C GLU A 89 -1.65 -13.19 24.10
N LEU A 90 -0.67 -14.08 24.15
CA LEU A 90 -0.08 -14.53 25.42
C LEU A 90 0.63 -13.38 26.14
N GLY A 91 1.24 -12.44 25.41
CA GLY A 91 1.82 -11.23 25.99
C GLY A 91 0.78 -10.42 26.76
N HIS A 92 -0.37 -10.12 26.15
CA HIS A 92 -1.50 -9.46 26.83
C HIS A 92 -1.97 -10.25 28.06
N ALA A 93 -2.14 -11.57 27.90
CA ALA A 93 -2.62 -12.43 28.97
C ALA A 93 -1.69 -12.45 30.20
N PHE A 94 -0.37 -12.62 29.99
CA PHE A 94 0.59 -12.65 31.09
C PHE A 94 0.73 -11.31 31.78
N VAL A 95 0.73 -10.20 31.04
CA VAL A 95 0.82 -8.86 31.64
C VAL A 95 -0.47 -8.51 32.40
N ALA A 96 -1.66 -8.86 31.87
CA ALA A 96 -2.91 -8.72 32.60
C ALA A 96 -2.90 -9.54 33.90
N LYS A 97 -2.44 -10.80 33.86
CA LYS A 97 -2.32 -11.66 35.03
C LYS A 97 -1.30 -11.13 36.04
N TYR A 98 -0.20 -10.53 35.58
CA TYR A 98 0.81 -9.90 36.43
C TYR A 98 0.23 -8.76 37.28
N PHE A 99 -0.70 -7.98 36.72
CA PHE A 99 -1.41 -6.92 37.45
C PHE A 99 -2.66 -7.41 38.19
N GLY A 100 -2.82 -8.73 38.33
CA GLY A 100 -3.91 -9.33 39.11
C GLY A 100 -5.26 -9.37 38.39
N CYS A 101 -5.30 -9.08 37.09
CA CYS A 101 -6.52 -9.21 36.29
C CYS A 101 -6.82 -10.67 35.98
N ARG A 102 -8.12 -10.98 35.86
CA ARG A 102 -8.61 -12.26 35.38
C ARG A 102 -8.66 -12.26 33.87
N VAL A 103 -8.10 -13.32 33.25
CA VAL A 103 -8.18 -13.57 31.83
C VAL A 103 -9.20 -14.66 31.56
N SER A 104 -10.40 -14.26 31.14
CA SER A 104 -11.56 -15.15 31.05
C SER A 104 -11.46 -16.15 29.90
N ALA A 105 -10.90 -15.73 28.77
CA ALA A 105 -10.76 -16.58 27.59
C ALA A 105 -9.64 -16.12 26.67
N ILE A 106 -9.03 -17.06 25.96
CA ILE A 106 -8.28 -16.84 24.73
C ILE A 106 -8.99 -17.64 23.63
N GLY A 107 -9.15 -17.06 22.44
CA GLY A 107 -9.89 -17.71 21.37
C GLY A 107 -9.69 -17.05 20.02
N ILE A 108 -10.62 -17.38 19.10
CA ILE A 108 -10.68 -16.80 17.77
C ILE A 108 -11.94 -15.94 17.66
N ALA A 109 -11.77 -14.72 17.24
CA ALA A 109 -12.83 -13.83 16.83
C ALA A 109 -12.90 -13.77 15.30
N PHE A 110 -14.10 -13.81 14.76
CA PHE A 110 -14.34 -13.66 13.33
C PHE A 110 -14.92 -12.28 13.06
N LEU A 111 -14.27 -11.55 12.15
CA LEU A 111 -14.80 -10.30 11.63
C LEU A 111 -14.96 -10.46 10.12
N VAL A 112 -16.22 -10.51 9.66
CA VAL A 112 -16.52 -10.76 8.24
C VAL A 112 -15.82 -12.02 7.72
N PHE A 113 -15.93 -13.13 8.47
CA PHE A 113 -15.21 -14.40 8.22
C PHE A 113 -13.70 -14.40 8.32
N PHE A 114 -13.07 -13.26 8.57
CA PHE A 114 -11.63 -13.23 8.78
C PHE A 114 -11.30 -13.57 10.24
N PRO A 115 -10.50 -14.63 10.49
CA PRO A 115 -10.18 -15.06 11.85
C PRO A 115 -9.09 -14.17 12.47
N PHE A 116 -9.34 -13.70 13.70
CA PHE A 116 -8.37 -13.03 14.55
C PHE A 116 -8.26 -13.76 15.87
N LEU A 117 -7.04 -13.90 16.39
CA LEU A 117 -6.86 -14.30 17.77
C LEU A 117 -7.26 -13.16 18.70
N TYR A 118 -7.78 -13.49 19.85
CA TYR A 118 -8.10 -12.51 20.88
C TYR A 118 -7.85 -13.04 22.28
N THR A 119 -7.48 -12.15 23.17
CA THR A 119 -7.40 -12.36 24.62
C THR A 119 -8.41 -11.47 25.31
N ASP A 120 -9.25 -12.04 26.15
CA ASP A 120 -10.20 -11.27 26.93
C ASP A 120 -9.54 -10.64 28.15
N THR A 121 -9.11 -9.40 27.98
CA THR A 121 -8.51 -8.57 29.05
C THR A 121 -9.50 -7.53 29.60
N THR A 122 -10.81 -7.77 29.46
CA THR A 122 -11.86 -6.83 29.90
C THR A 122 -11.72 -6.45 31.38
N ASP A 123 -11.23 -7.37 32.21
CA ASP A 123 -11.01 -7.13 33.64
C ASP A 123 -9.96 -6.01 33.91
N ALA A 124 -9.13 -5.66 32.94
CA ALA A 124 -8.17 -4.55 33.05
C ALA A 124 -8.85 -3.18 33.27
N TRP A 125 -10.12 -3.04 32.89
CA TRP A 125 -10.90 -1.81 33.16
C TRP A 125 -11.10 -1.53 34.64
N ARG A 126 -10.94 -2.50 35.52
CA ARG A 126 -10.99 -2.36 37.00
C ARG A 126 -9.75 -1.67 37.55
N LEU A 127 -8.65 -1.65 36.82
CA LEU A 127 -7.41 -1.04 37.25
C LEU A 127 -7.55 0.48 37.31
N ARG A 128 -7.27 1.05 38.48
CA ARG A 128 -7.27 2.52 38.68
C ARG A 128 -6.09 3.21 38.02
N ASN A 129 -4.97 2.48 37.87
CA ASN A 129 -3.73 3.02 37.37
C ASN A 129 -3.69 2.93 35.84
N HIS A 130 -3.73 4.07 35.17
CA HIS A 130 -3.63 4.16 33.71
C HIS A 130 -2.35 3.53 33.14
N LYS A 131 -1.23 3.59 33.86
CA LYS A 131 0.04 3.02 33.38
C LYS A 131 -0.04 1.49 33.27
N GLU A 132 -0.74 0.86 34.20
CA GLU A 132 -0.93 -0.61 34.18
C GLU A 132 -1.80 -1.03 33.00
N ARG A 133 -2.90 -0.32 32.73
CA ARG A 133 -3.74 -0.54 31.54
C ARG A 133 -2.96 -0.32 30.24
N LEU A 134 -2.17 0.76 30.17
CA LEU A 134 -1.28 1.01 29.04
C LEU A 134 -0.31 -0.14 28.80
N LEU A 135 0.29 -0.68 29.87
CA LEU A 135 1.22 -1.82 29.74
C LEU A 135 0.50 -3.09 29.26
N ILE A 136 -0.72 -3.35 29.74
CA ILE A 136 -1.52 -4.47 29.26
C ILE A 136 -1.84 -4.30 27.78
N ASN A 137 -2.31 -3.12 27.35
CA ASN A 137 -2.66 -2.84 25.97
C ASN A 137 -1.43 -2.86 25.03
N PHE A 138 -0.26 -2.53 25.53
CA PHE A 138 0.98 -2.50 24.75
C PHE A 138 1.76 -3.83 24.81
N ALA A 139 1.33 -4.78 25.65
CA ALA A 139 2.06 -6.01 25.91
C ALA A 139 2.23 -6.90 24.68
N GLY A 140 1.20 -6.99 23.82
CA GLY A 140 1.27 -7.73 22.54
C GLY A 140 2.33 -7.14 21.62
N VAL A 141 2.30 -5.82 21.42
CA VAL A 141 3.28 -5.09 20.61
C VAL A 141 4.70 -5.27 21.16
N LEU A 142 4.89 -5.18 22.49
CA LEU A 142 6.19 -5.41 23.11
C LEU A 142 6.69 -6.84 22.91
N THR A 143 5.80 -7.82 22.98
CA THR A 143 6.12 -9.24 22.73
C THR A 143 6.58 -9.44 21.29
N GLU A 144 5.85 -8.90 20.31
CA GLU A 144 6.25 -8.95 18.90
C GLU A 144 7.56 -8.20 18.64
N LEU A 145 7.77 -7.05 19.27
CA LEU A 145 9.02 -6.29 19.15
C LEU A 145 10.23 -7.08 19.67
N HIS A 146 10.10 -7.71 20.85
CA HIS A 146 11.16 -8.54 21.39
C HIS A 146 11.44 -9.74 20.49
N LEU A 147 10.39 -10.36 19.93
CA LEU A 147 10.50 -11.46 19.01
C LEU A 147 11.18 -11.03 17.69
N ALA A 148 10.81 -9.86 17.16
CA ALA A 148 11.42 -9.27 15.98
C ALA A 148 12.93 -9.04 16.17
N LEU A 149 13.33 -8.44 17.29
CA LEU A 149 14.74 -8.17 17.61
C LEU A 149 15.55 -9.45 17.74
N LEU A 150 15.03 -10.44 18.48
CA LEU A 150 15.70 -11.75 18.64
C LEU A 150 15.81 -12.49 17.30
N ALA A 151 14.72 -12.55 16.55
CA ALA A 151 14.72 -13.25 15.26
C ALA A 151 15.64 -12.57 14.23
N THR A 152 15.75 -11.24 14.26
CA THR A 152 16.68 -10.48 13.43
C THR A 152 18.13 -10.82 13.77
N PHE A 153 18.46 -10.91 15.05
CA PHE A 153 19.78 -11.33 15.51
C PHE A 153 20.10 -12.77 15.09
N VAL A 154 19.17 -13.69 15.35
CA VAL A 154 19.32 -15.11 14.97
C VAL A 154 19.49 -15.27 13.46
N TRP A 155 18.73 -14.54 12.66
CA TRP A 155 18.87 -14.53 11.20
C TRP A 155 20.27 -14.10 10.76
N GLY A 156 20.83 -13.05 11.37
CA GLY A 156 22.16 -12.56 11.05
C GLY A 156 23.30 -13.55 11.40
N MET A 157 23.08 -14.41 12.40
CA MET A 157 24.09 -15.37 12.89
C MET A 157 24.00 -16.73 12.20
N LEU A 158 22.85 -17.11 11.64
CA LEU A 158 22.65 -18.43 11.04
C LEU A 158 23.26 -18.52 9.63
N PRO A 159 23.86 -19.68 9.26
CA PRO A 159 24.22 -19.97 7.89
C PRO A 159 22.97 -20.11 7.01
N GLU A 160 23.15 -20.05 5.70
CA GLU A 160 22.06 -20.23 4.73
C GLU A 160 21.39 -21.60 4.93
N GLY A 161 20.05 -21.61 5.01
CA GLY A 161 19.27 -22.82 5.23
C GLY A 161 17.88 -22.57 5.77
N GLY A 162 17.15 -23.65 6.07
CA GLY A 162 15.75 -23.58 6.51
C GLY A 162 15.56 -22.79 7.80
N LEU A 163 16.45 -22.91 8.77
CA LEU A 163 16.38 -22.17 10.04
C LEU A 163 16.56 -20.65 9.83
N LYS A 164 17.46 -20.25 8.93
CA LYS A 164 17.63 -18.83 8.55
C LYS A 164 16.36 -18.30 7.91
N SER A 165 15.69 -19.08 7.08
CA SER A 165 14.39 -18.72 6.48
C SER A 165 13.30 -18.57 7.54
N VAL A 166 13.21 -19.48 8.52
CA VAL A 166 12.25 -19.36 9.63
C VAL A 166 12.53 -18.10 10.45
N ALA A 167 13.78 -17.84 10.82
CA ALA A 167 14.16 -16.62 11.54
C ALA A 167 13.80 -15.34 10.74
N PHE A 168 14.00 -15.37 9.42
CA PHE A 168 13.59 -14.30 8.53
C PHE A 168 12.09 -14.05 8.57
N PHE A 169 11.28 -15.11 8.47
CA PHE A 169 9.82 -14.97 8.52
C PHE A 169 9.34 -14.47 9.87
N VAL A 170 9.89 -14.96 10.97
CA VAL A 170 9.56 -14.47 12.32
C VAL A 170 9.93 -13.01 12.45
N ALA A 171 11.12 -12.59 12.03
CA ALA A 171 11.58 -11.23 12.10
C ALA A 171 10.67 -10.30 11.28
N THR A 172 10.50 -10.58 9.98
CA THR A 172 9.74 -9.72 9.06
C THR A 172 8.27 -9.65 9.43
N THR A 173 7.64 -10.78 9.79
CA THR A 173 6.25 -10.81 10.25
C THR A 173 6.07 -9.96 11.50
N SER A 174 6.95 -10.12 12.50
CA SER A 174 6.86 -9.36 13.75
C SER A 174 7.11 -7.87 13.53
N TRP A 175 8.10 -7.46 12.71
CA TRP A 175 8.33 -6.07 12.37
C TRP A 175 7.13 -5.45 11.66
N ILE A 176 6.60 -6.10 10.61
CA ILE A 176 5.47 -5.59 9.83
C ILE A 176 4.22 -5.54 10.70
N SER A 177 3.88 -6.65 11.38
CA SER A 177 2.68 -6.73 12.21
C SER A 177 2.71 -5.71 13.35
N SER A 178 3.84 -5.61 14.06
CA SER A 178 3.97 -4.71 15.20
C SER A 178 3.95 -3.24 14.78
N LEU A 179 4.88 -2.82 13.91
CA LEU A 179 5.08 -1.41 13.59
C LEU A 179 4.01 -0.85 12.65
N ILE A 180 3.64 -1.59 11.62
CA ILE A 180 2.74 -1.07 10.58
C ILE A 180 1.27 -1.21 11.00
N ILE A 181 0.91 -2.36 11.57
CA ILE A 181 -0.48 -2.67 11.87
C ILE A 181 -0.84 -2.31 13.31
N ASN A 182 -0.15 -2.90 14.28
CA ASN A 182 -0.57 -2.83 15.68
C ASN A 182 -0.27 -1.48 16.35
N VAL A 183 0.82 -0.80 16.00
CA VAL A 183 1.17 0.52 16.59
C VAL A 183 0.32 1.65 16.01
N SER A 184 -0.33 1.44 14.85
CA SER A 184 -1.16 2.47 14.24
C SER A 184 -2.34 2.88 15.13
N PRO A 185 -2.48 4.15 15.51
CA PRO A 185 -3.60 4.63 16.33
C PRO A 185 -4.89 4.84 15.52
N PHE A 186 -4.83 4.73 14.18
CA PHE A 186 -5.93 5.07 13.29
C PHE A 186 -6.91 3.92 13.04
N MET A 187 -6.48 2.68 13.32
CA MET A 187 -7.34 1.50 13.34
C MET A 187 -7.51 1.02 14.78
N ARG A 188 -8.59 0.30 15.08
CA ARG A 188 -8.87 -0.20 16.44
C ARG A 188 -8.05 -1.45 16.76
N PHE A 189 -6.73 -1.32 16.62
CA PHE A 189 -5.73 -2.27 17.10
C PHE A 189 -5.11 -1.76 18.40
N ASP A 190 -4.11 -2.42 18.92
CA ASP A 190 -3.48 -2.07 20.21
C ASP A 190 -3.04 -0.61 20.29
N GLY A 191 -2.44 -0.08 19.21
CA GLY A 191 -2.01 1.31 19.12
C GLY A 191 -3.14 2.31 19.35
N TYR A 192 -4.35 2.00 18.93
CA TYR A 192 -5.53 2.82 19.22
C TYR A 192 -5.85 2.85 20.71
N TYR A 193 -5.85 1.70 21.38
CA TYR A 193 -6.16 1.62 22.81
C TYR A 193 -5.07 2.30 23.64
N VAL A 194 -3.79 2.08 23.29
CA VAL A 194 -2.66 2.77 23.89
C VAL A 194 -2.80 4.29 23.73
N PHE A 195 -3.10 4.77 22.53
CA PHE A 195 -3.28 6.20 22.24
C PHE A 195 -4.49 6.79 22.97
N SER A 196 -5.60 6.04 23.01
CA SER A 196 -6.82 6.40 23.74
C SER A 196 -6.55 6.55 25.24
N ASP A 197 -5.86 5.59 25.83
CA ASP A 197 -5.47 5.63 27.25
C ASP A 197 -4.45 6.73 27.55
N TRP A 198 -3.47 6.96 26.66
CA TRP A 198 -2.51 8.04 26.79
C TRP A 198 -3.19 9.41 26.80
N LEU A 199 -4.17 9.60 25.92
CA LEU A 199 -5.00 10.81 25.90
C LEU A 199 -6.05 10.84 27.01
N LYS A 200 -6.20 9.77 27.81
CA LYS A 200 -7.26 9.62 28.81
C LYS A 200 -8.66 9.90 28.21
N ALA A 201 -8.92 9.33 27.04
CA ALA A 201 -10.11 9.60 26.25
C ALA A 201 -10.80 8.29 25.88
N GLU A 202 -11.77 7.89 26.70
CA GLU A 202 -12.63 6.75 26.38
C GLU A 202 -13.41 7.02 25.09
N ASN A 203 -13.61 5.97 24.30
CA ASN A 203 -14.29 6.06 23.00
C ASN A 203 -13.74 7.18 22.09
N LEU A 204 -12.41 7.31 22.04
CA LEU A 204 -11.72 8.38 21.31
C LEU A 204 -12.23 8.54 19.88
N GLN A 205 -12.36 7.46 19.11
CA GLN A 205 -12.69 7.51 17.68
C GLN A 205 -14.11 8.05 17.39
N PRO A 206 -15.21 7.55 18.02
CA PRO A 206 -16.54 8.10 17.83
C PRO A 206 -16.65 9.57 18.23
N ARG A 207 -16.05 9.96 19.35
CA ARG A 207 -16.03 11.34 19.87
C ARG A 207 -15.28 12.28 18.93
N SER A 208 -14.10 11.86 18.47
CA SER A 208 -13.29 12.62 17.52
C SER A 208 -14.02 12.79 16.18
N PHE A 209 -14.70 11.76 15.69
CA PHE A 209 -15.49 11.85 14.45
C PHE A 209 -16.69 12.77 14.58
N ALA A 210 -17.36 12.80 15.74
CA ALA A 210 -18.46 13.74 15.99
C ALA A 210 -17.96 15.18 15.97
N LEU A 211 -16.84 15.46 16.67
CA LEU A 211 -16.20 16.79 16.71
C LEU A 211 -15.68 17.22 15.33
N ALA A 212 -15.10 16.32 14.56
CA ALA A 212 -14.59 16.63 13.24
C ALA A 212 -15.73 16.96 12.26
N ARG A 213 -16.84 16.21 12.26
CA ARG A 213 -18.03 16.53 11.45
C ARG A 213 -18.64 17.86 11.86
N TRP A 214 -18.79 18.11 13.16
CA TRP A 214 -19.23 19.40 13.65
C TRP A 214 -18.34 20.53 13.13
N LYS A 215 -17.01 20.38 13.24
CA LYS A 215 -16.06 21.41 12.78
C LYS A 215 -16.15 21.66 11.28
N ILE A 216 -16.31 20.60 10.46
CA ILE A 216 -16.49 20.73 9.02
C ILE A 216 -17.78 21.54 8.71
N ARG A 217 -18.88 21.23 9.40
CA ARG A 217 -20.15 21.99 9.22
C ARG A 217 -19.98 23.47 9.58
N GLU A 218 -19.29 23.75 10.69
CA GLU A 218 -19.02 25.11 11.09
C GLU A 218 -18.08 25.85 10.09
N MET A 219 -17.09 25.15 9.52
CA MET A 219 -16.20 25.73 8.52
C MET A 219 -16.91 25.99 7.20
N LEU A 220 -17.84 25.12 6.80
CA LEU A 220 -18.54 25.23 5.51
C LEU A 220 -19.73 26.18 5.56
N PHE A 221 -20.53 26.13 6.62
CA PHE A 221 -21.83 26.81 6.69
C PHE A 221 -21.94 27.83 7.82
N GLY A 222 -21.11 27.69 8.90
CA GLY A 222 -21.13 28.63 10.01
C GLY A 222 -22.44 28.66 10.76
N PHE A 223 -22.96 27.46 11.14
CA PHE A 223 -24.23 27.33 11.90
C PHE A 223 -24.16 27.94 13.30
N ASN A 224 -22.98 28.19 13.84
CA ASN A 224 -22.73 28.60 15.22
C ASN A 224 -23.30 27.60 16.27
N HIS A 225 -23.33 26.32 15.92
CA HIS A 225 -23.75 25.29 16.87
C HIS A 225 -22.69 25.04 17.92
N LYS A 226 -23.14 24.81 19.15
CA LYS A 226 -22.22 24.35 20.20
C LYS A 226 -21.58 23.02 19.79
N PRO A 227 -20.32 22.80 20.18
CA PRO A 227 -19.67 21.52 19.93
C PRO A 227 -20.45 20.39 20.63
N PRO A 228 -20.47 19.18 20.05
CA PRO A 228 -21.20 18.02 20.61
C PRO A 228 -20.70 17.61 22.00
N GLU A 229 -19.51 18.08 22.37
CA GLU A 229 -18.90 17.85 23.68
C GLU A 229 -18.12 19.11 24.11
N GLU A 230 -18.36 19.55 25.35
CA GLU A 230 -17.62 20.67 25.94
C GLU A 230 -16.25 20.19 26.44
N ILE A 231 -15.24 20.38 25.62
CA ILE A 231 -13.84 20.01 25.92
C ILE A 231 -12.97 21.26 25.80
N ASN A 232 -11.89 21.30 26.57
CA ASN A 232 -10.86 22.31 26.47
C ASN A 232 -10.41 22.50 24.99
N PRO A 233 -10.28 23.74 24.48
CA PRO A 233 -9.98 24.03 23.08
C PRO A 233 -8.77 23.28 22.53
N SER A 234 -7.68 23.19 23.29
CA SER A 234 -6.48 22.43 22.87
C SER A 234 -6.78 20.97 22.62
N ARG A 235 -7.49 20.31 23.54
CA ARG A 235 -7.85 18.90 23.44
C ARG A 235 -8.87 18.66 22.32
N ARG A 236 -9.76 19.61 22.06
CA ARG A 236 -10.71 19.57 20.95
C ARG A 236 -9.99 19.49 19.61
N TRP A 237 -8.97 20.32 19.39
CA TRP A 237 -8.15 20.27 18.19
C TRP A 237 -7.41 18.95 18.03
N THR A 238 -6.87 18.38 19.11
CA THR A 238 -6.24 17.06 19.08
C THR A 238 -7.22 16.00 18.55
N PHE A 239 -8.48 16.01 19.00
CA PHE A 239 -9.50 15.06 18.54
C PHE A 239 -9.88 15.28 17.08
N ILE A 240 -10.00 16.53 16.64
CA ILE A 240 -10.32 16.86 15.25
C ILE A 240 -9.19 16.42 14.32
N ILE A 241 -7.93 16.75 14.65
CA ILE A 241 -6.76 16.35 13.85
C ILE A 241 -6.64 14.83 13.81
N TYR A 242 -6.86 14.15 14.92
CA TYR A 242 -6.87 12.69 14.96
C TYR A 242 -7.94 12.10 14.03
N ALA A 243 -9.13 12.66 14.01
CA ALA A 243 -10.21 12.20 13.13
C ALA A 243 -9.86 12.38 11.65
N TRP A 244 -9.33 13.57 11.26
CA TRP A 244 -8.91 13.85 9.89
C TRP A 244 -7.75 12.94 9.46
N GLY A 245 -6.77 12.77 10.36
CA GLY A 245 -5.67 11.82 10.14
C GLY A 245 -6.17 10.39 9.95
N THR A 246 -7.18 9.97 10.74
CA THR A 246 -7.79 8.64 10.62
C THR A 246 -8.50 8.46 9.27
N TRP A 247 -9.24 9.46 8.81
CA TRP A 247 -9.92 9.40 7.51
C TRP A 247 -8.92 9.32 6.36
N LEU A 248 -7.89 10.15 6.40
CA LEU A 248 -6.82 10.15 5.39
C LEU A 248 -6.05 8.82 5.36
N TYR A 249 -5.66 8.32 6.56
CA TYR A 249 -4.99 7.04 6.69
C TYR A 249 -5.83 5.89 6.11
N ARG A 250 -7.11 5.83 6.46
CA ARG A 250 -8.02 4.79 5.96
C ARG A 250 -8.22 4.87 4.46
N PHE A 251 -8.32 6.07 3.91
CA PHE A 251 -8.44 6.28 2.47
C PHE A 251 -7.25 5.64 1.73
N PHE A 252 -6.02 5.96 2.12
CA PHE A 252 -4.84 5.38 1.50
C PHE A 252 -4.67 3.88 1.78
N LEU A 253 -5.00 3.45 3.00
CA LEU A 253 -4.90 2.04 3.38
C LEU A 253 -5.82 1.17 2.50
N PHE A 254 -7.08 1.54 2.36
CA PHE A 254 -8.05 0.75 1.60
C PHE A 254 -7.73 0.76 0.10
N ILE A 255 -7.38 1.91 -0.47
CA ILE A 255 -6.92 1.97 -1.86
C ILE A 255 -5.66 1.10 -2.05
N GLY A 256 -4.73 1.16 -1.11
CA GLY A 256 -3.52 0.32 -1.15
C GLY A 256 -3.83 -1.17 -1.12
N ILE A 257 -4.75 -1.61 -0.27
CA ILE A 257 -5.19 -3.01 -0.19
C ILE A 257 -5.86 -3.43 -1.51
N ALA A 258 -6.78 -2.62 -2.04
CA ALA A 258 -7.47 -2.92 -3.30
C ALA A 258 -6.50 -3.03 -4.48
N LEU A 259 -5.53 -2.12 -4.59
CA LEU A 259 -4.47 -2.16 -5.61
C LEU A 259 -3.57 -3.38 -5.44
N LEU A 260 -3.22 -3.73 -4.21
CA LEU A 260 -2.42 -4.91 -3.91
C LEU A 260 -3.13 -6.18 -4.36
N VAL A 261 -4.42 -6.33 -4.03
CA VAL A 261 -5.23 -7.48 -4.46
C VAL A 261 -5.38 -7.52 -5.99
N TYR A 262 -5.58 -6.36 -6.63
CA TYR A 262 -5.66 -6.26 -8.08
C TYR A 262 -4.39 -6.75 -8.78
N HIS A 263 -3.21 -6.42 -8.25
CA HIS A 263 -1.93 -6.78 -8.85
C HIS A 263 -1.41 -8.17 -8.47
N LEU A 264 -1.65 -8.62 -7.22
CA LEU A 264 -1.08 -9.87 -6.70
C LEU A 264 -2.03 -11.07 -6.75
N ALA A 265 -3.35 -10.85 -6.74
CA ALA A 265 -4.33 -11.94 -6.75
C ALA A 265 -5.11 -11.96 -8.08
N PHE A 266 -6.42 -11.69 -8.00
CA PHE A 266 -7.30 -11.71 -9.16
C PHE A 266 -7.78 -10.29 -9.50
N LYS A 267 -7.58 -9.84 -10.73
CA LYS A 267 -7.98 -8.50 -11.19
C LYS A 267 -9.45 -8.20 -10.91
N VAL A 268 -10.34 -9.17 -11.17
CA VAL A 268 -11.78 -9.02 -10.93
C VAL A 268 -12.08 -8.83 -9.45
N LEU A 269 -11.44 -9.62 -8.58
CA LEU A 269 -11.60 -9.49 -7.13
C LEU A 269 -11.10 -8.12 -6.63
N GLY A 270 -9.96 -7.64 -7.13
CA GLY A 270 -9.43 -6.32 -6.81
C GLY A 270 -10.37 -5.20 -7.21
N ILE A 271 -11.01 -5.28 -8.39
CA ILE A 271 -12.01 -4.30 -8.84
C ILE A 271 -13.25 -4.33 -7.95
N ILE A 272 -13.77 -5.51 -7.61
CA ILE A 272 -14.94 -5.66 -6.74
C ILE A 272 -14.64 -5.08 -5.36
N LEU A 273 -13.50 -5.41 -4.77
CA LEU A 273 -13.06 -4.86 -3.48
C LEU A 273 -12.94 -3.34 -3.55
N PHE A 274 -12.31 -2.81 -4.58
CA PHE A 274 -12.18 -1.37 -4.79
C PHE A 274 -13.54 -0.67 -4.83
N ILE A 275 -14.52 -1.22 -5.56
CA ILE A 275 -15.88 -0.66 -5.64
C ILE A 275 -16.56 -0.71 -4.27
N ILE A 276 -16.46 -1.85 -3.56
CA ILE A 276 -17.04 -2.02 -2.22
C ILE A 276 -16.42 -1.04 -1.23
N GLU A 277 -15.08 -0.89 -1.24
CA GLU A 277 -14.35 -0.01 -0.33
C GLU A 277 -14.68 1.46 -0.60
N ILE A 278 -14.68 1.90 -1.86
CA ILE A 278 -15.08 3.27 -2.23
C ILE A 278 -16.52 3.54 -1.79
N TYR A 279 -17.44 2.61 -2.06
CA TYR A 279 -18.83 2.78 -1.67
C TYR A 279 -19.00 2.86 -0.14
N TRP A 280 -18.43 1.88 0.58
CA TRP A 280 -18.69 1.73 2.02
C TRP A 280 -17.92 2.72 2.89
N PHE A 281 -16.66 2.99 2.54
CA PHE A 281 -15.79 3.83 3.37
C PHE A 281 -15.72 5.29 2.94
N ILE A 282 -16.07 5.59 1.69
CA ILE A 282 -16.01 6.96 1.15
C ILE A 282 -17.40 7.48 0.84
N MET A 283 -18.14 6.82 -0.06
CA MET A 283 -19.42 7.35 -0.53
C MET A 283 -20.50 7.35 0.57
N LEU A 284 -20.65 6.25 1.29
CA LEU A 284 -21.70 6.12 2.32
C LEU A 284 -21.57 7.16 3.44
N PRO A 285 -20.39 7.43 4.04
CA PRO A 285 -20.21 8.51 5.01
C PRO A 285 -20.53 9.90 4.42
N ILE A 286 -20.08 10.16 3.18
CA ILE A 286 -20.35 11.44 2.49
C ILE A 286 -21.84 11.62 2.24
N ILE A 287 -22.51 10.59 1.71
CA ILE A 287 -23.97 10.63 1.44
C ILE A 287 -24.76 10.88 2.75
N LYS A 288 -24.39 10.17 3.83
CA LYS A 288 -25.01 10.39 5.14
C LYS A 288 -24.81 11.83 5.62
N GLU A 289 -23.62 12.38 5.42
CA GLU A 289 -23.33 13.74 5.85
C GLU A 289 -24.04 14.78 4.98
N ILE A 290 -24.10 14.60 3.66
CA ILE A 290 -24.89 15.45 2.74
C ILE A 290 -26.38 15.38 3.10
N LYS A 291 -26.91 14.21 3.41
CA LYS A 291 -28.29 14.06 3.88
C LYS A 291 -28.55 14.87 5.17
N ASN A 292 -27.60 14.83 6.12
CA ASN A 292 -27.67 15.65 7.32
C ASN A 292 -27.68 17.15 6.99
N TRP A 293 -26.82 17.60 6.08
CA TRP A 293 -26.79 19.00 5.62
C TRP A 293 -28.12 19.41 4.98
N TYR A 294 -28.69 18.51 4.15
CA TYR A 294 -29.99 18.76 3.56
C TYR A 294 -31.11 18.89 4.60
N MET A 295 -31.09 18.06 5.66
CA MET A 295 -32.06 18.18 6.77
C MET A 295 -31.89 19.49 7.55
N MET A 296 -30.67 20.03 7.61
CA MET A 296 -30.35 21.31 8.28
C MET A 296 -30.45 22.52 7.37
N LYS A 297 -30.99 22.37 6.15
CA LYS A 297 -31.07 23.48 5.16
C LYS A 297 -31.81 24.71 5.65
N SER A 298 -32.83 24.54 6.50
CA SER A 298 -33.60 25.64 7.10
C SER A 298 -32.80 26.53 8.05
N GLU A 299 -31.70 25.99 8.58
CA GLU A 299 -30.78 26.69 9.49
C GLU A 299 -29.64 27.40 8.76
N MET A 300 -29.46 27.10 7.44
CA MET A 300 -28.40 27.70 6.62
C MET A 300 -28.69 29.19 6.39
N LYS A 301 -27.79 30.03 6.87
CA LYS A 301 -27.82 31.47 6.63
C LYS A 301 -26.77 31.87 5.60
N ILE A 302 -27.05 32.92 4.82
CA ILE A 302 -26.06 33.50 3.93
C ILE A 302 -25.07 34.30 4.80
N ASN A 303 -24.00 33.65 5.19
CA ASN A 303 -22.90 34.22 5.98
C ASN A 303 -21.58 34.12 5.20
N LYS A 304 -20.49 34.70 5.75
CA LYS A 304 -19.14 34.67 5.11
C LYS A 304 -18.65 33.26 4.82
N GLN A 305 -18.95 32.29 5.70
CA GLN A 305 -18.55 30.88 5.54
C GLN A 305 -19.28 30.21 4.38
N THR A 306 -20.59 30.40 4.29
CA THR A 306 -21.43 29.87 3.19
C THR A 306 -21.01 30.44 1.83
N ILE A 307 -20.79 31.76 1.75
CA ILE A 307 -20.32 32.41 0.53
C ILE A 307 -18.97 31.87 0.10
N ARG A 308 -18.02 31.77 1.04
CA ARG A 308 -16.69 31.20 0.78
C ARG A 308 -16.81 29.77 0.25
N THR A 309 -17.66 28.93 0.85
CA THR A 309 -17.86 27.54 0.43
C THR A 309 -18.43 27.46 -0.98
N ILE A 310 -19.41 28.29 -1.31
CA ILE A 310 -19.98 28.37 -2.66
C ILE A 310 -18.90 28.81 -3.66
N LEU A 311 -18.10 29.82 -3.35
CA LEU A 311 -16.99 30.26 -4.21
C LEU A 311 -15.97 29.16 -4.45
N ILE A 312 -15.56 28.46 -3.39
CA ILE A 312 -14.64 27.31 -3.51
C ILE A 312 -15.25 26.23 -4.41
N LEU A 313 -16.54 25.92 -4.24
CA LEU A 313 -17.23 24.91 -5.05
C LEU A 313 -17.27 25.34 -6.53
N ILE A 314 -17.57 26.60 -6.81
CA ILE A 314 -17.58 27.13 -8.18
C ILE A 314 -16.19 27.02 -8.81
N VAL A 315 -15.14 27.43 -8.09
CA VAL A 315 -13.75 27.34 -8.57
C VAL A 315 -13.36 25.88 -8.83
N LEU A 316 -13.75 24.96 -7.93
CA LEU A 316 -13.48 23.53 -8.10
C LEU A 316 -14.22 22.97 -9.33
N CYS A 317 -15.49 23.33 -9.51
CA CYS A 317 -16.25 22.97 -10.72
C CYS A 317 -15.60 23.53 -11.98
N MET A 318 -15.22 24.80 -11.98
CA MET A 318 -14.50 25.37 -13.11
C MET A 318 -13.23 24.63 -13.43
N PHE A 319 -12.45 24.28 -12.40
CA PHE A 319 -11.20 23.53 -12.56
C PHE A 319 -11.41 22.14 -13.17
N VAL A 320 -12.48 21.43 -12.77
CA VAL A 320 -12.82 20.09 -13.30
C VAL A 320 -13.30 20.16 -14.75
N PHE A 321 -14.05 21.22 -15.13
CA PHE A 321 -14.60 21.36 -16.47
C PHE A 321 -13.69 22.15 -17.44
N LEU A 322 -12.56 22.69 -16.97
CA LEU A 322 -11.57 23.29 -17.85
C LEU A 322 -10.94 22.20 -18.74
N PRO A 323 -10.94 22.43 -20.09
CA PRO A 323 -10.30 21.45 -20.98
C PRO A 323 -8.76 21.54 -20.83
N TRP A 324 -8.20 20.65 -20.04
CA TRP A 324 -6.75 20.51 -19.90
C TRP A 324 -6.17 19.96 -21.19
N LYS A 325 -5.42 20.78 -21.93
CA LYS A 325 -4.70 20.32 -23.12
C LYS A 325 -3.61 19.35 -22.67
N SER A 326 -3.86 18.08 -22.84
CA SER A 326 -2.87 17.03 -22.65
C SER A 326 -2.16 16.79 -24.00
N SER A 327 -0.88 17.10 -24.09
CA SER A 327 -0.07 16.72 -25.25
C SER A 327 0.49 15.32 -25.04
N LEU A 328 0.06 14.40 -25.86
CA LEU A 328 0.61 13.05 -25.90
C LEU A 328 1.81 13.06 -26.87
N LYS A 329 3.02 12.90 -26.36
CA LYS A 329 4.21 12.69 -27.20
C LYS A 329 4.24 11.23 -27.64
N ILE A 330 3.82 10.98 -28.89
CA ILE A 330 3.92 9.66 -29.48
C ILE A 330 5.20 9.66 -30.33
N PRO A 331 6.14 8.74 -30.11
CA PRO A 331 7.25 8.59 -31.04
C PRO A 331 6.71 8.11 -32.39
N ALA A 332 6.88 8.94 -33.39
CA ALA A 332 6.46 8.60 -34.76
C ALA A 332 7.69 8.69 -35.66
N VAL A 333 7.81 7.74 -36.56
CA VAL A 333 8.79 7.77 -37.63
C VAL A 333 8.06 8.20 -38.90
N TYR A 334 8.48 9.33 -39.44
CA TYR A 334 7.99 9.77 -40.74
C TYR A 334 8.66 8.93 -41.83
N VAL A 335 7.88 8.12 -42.52
CA VAL A 335 8.37 7.29 -43.62
C VAL A 335 7.65 7.75 -44.88
N SER A 336 8.39 7.89 -45.99
CA SER A 336 7.78 8.20 -47.27
C SER A 336 6.84 7.06 -47.68
N GLU A 337 5.63 7.39 -48.06
CA GLU A 337 4.61 6.44 -48.51
C GLU A 337 5.09 5.69 -49.76
N THR A 338 5.84 6.39 -50.64
CA THR A 338 6.42 5.80 -51.84
C THR A 338 7.91 6.12 -51.91
N TYR A 339 8.74 5.11 -51.92
CA TYR A 339 10.16 5.24 -52.23
C TYR A 339 10.56 4.18 -53.29
N SER A 340 11.36 4.63 -54.26
CA SER A 340 11.92 3.75 -55.27
C SER A 340 13.40 3.58 -55.08
N LYS A 341 13.86 2.34 -54.96
CA LYS A 341 15.29 2.05 -54.99
C LYS A 341 15.71 1.86 -56.45
N VAL A 342 16.58 2.76 -56.94
CA VAL A 342 17.12 2.64 -58.30
C VAL A 342 18.40 1.79 -58.24
N TYR A 343 18.36 0.66 -58.90
CA TYR A 343 19.49 -0.27 -59.00
C TYR A 343 20.19 -0.16 -60.37
N SER A 344 21.50 -0.28 -60.41
CA SER A 344 22.20 -0.43 -61.66
C SER A 344 21.80 -1.76 -62.33
N PRO A 345 21.35 -1.74 -63.59
CA PRO A 345 20.95 -2.99 -64.33
C PRO A 345 22.17 -3.88 -64.65
N TYR A 346 23.38 -3.36 -64.58
CA TYR A 346 24.64 -4.08 -64.88
C TYR A 346 25.72 -3.64 -63.88
N PRO A 347 26.74 -4.51 -63.70
CA PRO A 347 27.98 -4.09 -63.04
C PRO A 347 28.62 -2.91 -63.75
N ALA A 348 28.65 -1.74 -63.13
CA ALA A 348 29.15 -0.52 -63.75
C ALA A 348 29.88 0.36 -62.70
N LYS A 349 30.80 1.18 -63.19
CA LYS A 349 31.41 2.25 -62.38
C LYS A 349 30.65 3.56 -62.54
N ILE A 350 30.50 4.28 -61.46
CA ILE A 350 29.88 5.61 -61.49
C ILE A 350 30.87 6.54 -62.24
N LYS A 351 30.39 7.12 -63.35
CA LYS A 351 31.13 8.11 -64.16
C LYS A 351 30.90 9.51 -63.62
N GLN A 352 29.62 9.83 -63.38
CA GLN A 352 29.25 11.16 -62.86
C GLN A 352 27.91 11.09 -62.15
N ILE A 353 27.80 11.83 -61.05
CA ILE A 353 26.56 12.05 -60.31
C ILE A 353 26.08 13.47 -60.61
N TYR A 354 24.81 13.60 -60.97
CA TYR A 354 24.20 14.88 -61.36
C TYR A 354 23.29 15.49 -60.30
N VAL A 355 23.04 14.75 -59.21
CA VAL A 355 22.14 15.13 -58.13
C VAL A 355 22.82 14.97 -56.78
N THR A 356 22.46 15.79 -55.84
CA THR A 356 22.89 15.72 -54.44
C THR A 356 21.76 15.22 -53.53
N LYS A 357 22.11 14.92 -52.30
CA LYS A 357 21.09 14.55 -51.30
C LYS A 357 20.08 15.70 -51.13
N ASP A 358 18.82 15.39 -51.08
CA ASP A 358 17.65 16.30 -50.88
C ASP A 358 17.29 17.16 -52.12
N ASP A 359 17.89 16.91 -53.31
CA ASP A 359 17.50 17.57 -54.55
C ASP A 359 16.10 17.11 -55.01
N GLN A 360 15.32 18.07 -55.53
CA GLN A 360 14.09 17.74 -56.23
C GLN A 360 14.39 17.35 -57.66
N VAL A 361 13.88 16.20 -58.09
CA VAL A 361 14.16 15.64 -59.41
C VAL A 361 12.85 15.44 -60.19
N GLU A 362 12.91 15.71 -61.49
CA GLU A 362 11.77 15.53 -62.41
C GLU A 362 11.79 14.17 -63.07
N LYS A 363 10.63 13.77 -63.57
CA LYS A 363 10.49 12.50 -64.33
C LYS A 363 11.35 12.57 -65.60
N GLY A 364 12.32 11.64 -65.69
CA GLY A 364 13.22 11.56 -66.86
C GLY A 364 14.57 12.31 -66.65
N GLN A 365 14.74 12.99 -65.51
CA GLN A 365 15.98 13.64 -65.20
C GLN A 365 17.12 12.64 -64.98
N LYS A 366 18.29 12.96 -65.53
CA LYS A 366 19.50 12.14 -65.40
C LYS A 366 20.06 12.26 -63.99
N LEU A 367 20.06 11.14 -63.25
CA LEU A 367 20.53 11.14 -61.85
C LEU A 367 22.02 10.77 -61.75
N ILE A 368 22.40 9.70 -62.42
CA ILE A 368 23.74 9.13 -62.37
C ILE A 368 24.11 8.64 -63.75
N GLU A 369 25.33 8.89 -64.22
CA GLU A 369 25.91 8.33 -65.39
C GLU A 369 26.84 7.15 -65.02
N LEU A 370 26.53 5.99 -65.61
CA LEU A 370 27.26 4.76 -65.33
C LEU A 370 28.15 4.41 -66.54
N TYR A 371 29.34 3.93 -66.26
CA TYR A 371 30.28 3.44 -67.24
C TYR A 371 30.57 1.95 -67.03
N SER A 372 30.26 1.15 -68.06
CA SER A 372 30.53 -0.30 -68.00
C SER A 372 31.52 -0.67 -69.10
N PRO A 373 32.80 -0.97 -68.74
CA PRO A 373 33.83 -1.35 -69.72
C PRO A 373 33.44 -2.60 -70.54
N ASP A 374 32.74 -3.53 -69.92
CA ASP A 374 32.33 -4.76 -70.58
C ASP A 374 31.23 -4.53 -71.63
N LEU A 375 30.33 -3.61 -71.32
CA LEU A 375 29.28 -3.22 -72.28
C LEU A 375 29.89 -2.52 -73.50
N ASP A 376 30.84 -1.61 -73.26
CA ASP A 376 31.52 -0.92 -74.34
C ASP A 376 32.36 -1.87 -75.22
N LYS A 377 33.03 -2.87 -74.65
CA LYS A 377 33.70 -3.90 -75.37
C LYS A 377 32.72 -4.68 -76.25
N LYS A 378 31.55 -5.07 -75.73
CA LYS A 378 30.50 -5.76 -76.45
C LYS A 378 29.97 -4.90 -77.60
N ILE A 379 29.67 -3.63 -77.36
CA ILE A 379 29.18 -2.69 -78.38
C ILE A 379 30.23 -2.54 -79.49
N ASN A 380 31.49 -2.34 -79.14
CA ASN A 380 32.54 -2.17 -80.15
C ASN A 380 32.80 -3.49 -80.92
N SER A 381 32.74 -4.64 -80.33
CA SER A 381 32.85 -5.92 -80.96
C SER A 381 31.67 -6.19 -81.93
N THR A 382 30.46 -5.85 -81.52
CA THR A 382 29.27 -5.98 -82.34
C THR A 382 29.29 -5.01 -83.51
N ARG A 383 29.73 -3.75 -83.33
CA ARG A 383 29.91 -2.80 -84.42
C ARG A 383 30.92 -3.28 -85.46
N ARG A 384 32.05 -3.88 -84.99
CA ARG A 384 33.03 -4.48 -85.90
C ARG A 384 32.40 -5.64 -86.68
N LYS A 385 31.62 -6.53 -86.06
CA LYS A 385 30.88 -7.61 -86.74
C LYS A 385 29.93 -7.07 -87.80
N ILE A 386 29.14 -6.06 -87.47
CA ILE A 386 28.19 -5.43 -88.40
C ILE A 386 28.99 -4.81 -89.57
N LYS A 387 30.10 -4.14 -89.35
CA LYS A 387 30.93 -3.58 -90.39
C LYS A 387 31.49 -4.67 -91.31
N LEU A 388 31.95 -5.78 -90.77
CA LEU A 388 32.45 -6.91 -91.51
C LEU A 388 31.38 -7.58 -92.36
N ILE A 389 30.14 -7.72 -91.86
CA ILE A 389 29.02 -8.26 -92.55
C ILE A 389 28.59 -7.34 -93.70
N LYS A 390 28.53 -6.02 -93.48
CA LYS A 390 28.24 -5.02 -94.50
C LYS A 390 29.27 -5.02 -95.64
N THR A 391 30.56 -5.23 -95.33
CA THR A 391 31.64 -5.32 -96.34
C THR A 391 31.61 -6.63 -97.10
N LYS A 392 30.95 -7.68 -96.64
CA LYS A 392 30.76 -8.97 -97.37
C LYS A 392 29.52 -9.03 -98.23
N ILE A 393 28.58 -8.13 -98.07
CA ILE A 393 27.34 -8.06 -98.79
C ILE A 393 27.46 -7.08 -99.99
N ASN A 394 28.37 -6.13 -99.96
CA ASN A 394 28.82 -5.29 -101.09
C ASN A 394 29.95 -6.02 -101.87
#